data_e365ac88867b0c2123ef7808815bb165
#
_entry.id   e365ac88867b0c2123ef7808815bb165
#
_cell.length_a   1.000
_cell.length_b   1.000
_cell.length_c   1.000
_cell.angle_alpha   90.00
_cell.angle_beta   90.00
_cell.angle_gamma   90.00
#
_symmetry.space_group_name_H-M   'P 1'
#
loop_
_entity.id
_entity.type
_entity.pdbx_description
1 polymer ?
#
loop_
_entity_poly.entity_id
_entity_poly.type
_entity_poly.pdbx_seq_one_letter_code
_entity_poly.pdbx_strand_id
1 'polypeptide(L)'
;MKLDNPRLEVRYVDDPDSFKALIEALGSVAVIGLDAERASGFRYSHRAYLIQIAIKDVAIYLVDPEGFEGDQWAKDLGSAMAKTTWILHAATQDLPCLAELGIRPTSLIDTELAARLAGLERFGLASLAEVLLEMELAKEHSAADWSQRPLPESMLNYAALDVDVLFELWGALEQTLSEQGKLDWAMQE
;
A
#
# COMPACT_ATOMS: atom_id res chain seq x y z
N MET A 1 -6.28 -20.02 -4.03
CA MET A 1 -7.43 -19.66 -3.14
C MET A 1 -7.96 -18.30 -3.60
N LYS A 2 -9.29 -18.11 -3.71
CA LYS A 2 -9.84 -16.79 -4.05
C LYS A 2 -9.89 -15.92 -2.79
N LEU A 3 -9.36 -14.70 -2.89
CA LEU A 3 -9.34 -13.72 -1.79
C LEU A 3 -10.35 -12.60 -2.14
N ASP A 4 -11.57 -12.76 -1.63
CA ASP A 4 -12.68 -11.83 -1.87
C ASP A 4 -12.78 -10.74 -0.78
N ASN A 5 -12.19 -10.96 0.40
CA ASN A 5 -12.17 -10.02 1.51
C ASN A 5 -10.80 -9.99 2.19
N PRO A 6 -10.40 -8.86 2.77
CA PRO A 6 -9.17 -8.75 3.56
C PRO A 6 -9.15 -9.76 4.72
N ARG A 7 -7.96 -10.27 5.02
CA ARG A 7 -7.74 -11.22 6.13
C ARG A 7 -7.60 -10.53 7.47
N LEU A 8 -7.20 -9.26 7.46
CA LEU A 8 -7.08 -8.43 8.65
C LEU A 8 -8.29 -7.50 8.80
N GLU A 9 -8.50 -7.01 10.01
CA GLU A 9 -9.49 -5.97 10.28
C GLU A 9 -9.17 -4.72 9.46
N VAL A 10 -10.19 -4.16 8.79
CA VAL A 10 -10.06 -2.91 8.05
C VAL A 10 -10.59 -1.77 8.90
N ARG A 11 -9.78 -0.73 9.10
CA ARG A 11 -10.09 0.46 9.88
C ARG A 11 -10.07 1.69 8.97
N TYR A 12 -11.22 2.33 8.83
CA TYR A 12 -11.33 3.59 8.10
C TYR A 12 -10.88 4.74 9.00
N VAL A 13 -10.06 5.65 8.45
CA VAL A 13 -9.41 6.73 9.21
C VAL A 13 -9.75 8.06 8.55
N ASP A 14 -10.78 8.72 9.06
CA ASP A 14 -11.33 9.99 8.55
C ASP A 14 -11.61 11.02 9.66
N ASP A 15 -11.19 10.73 10.90
CA ASP A 15 -11.36 11.57 12.06
C ASP A 15 -10.14 11.58 12.99
N PRO A 16 -10.01 12.56 13.91
CA PRO A 16 -8.84 12.69 14.78
C PRO A 16 -8.59 11.49 15.71
N ASP A 17 -9.63 10.79 16.17
CA ASP A 17 -9.47 9.67 17.11
C ASP A 17 -8.95 8.42 16.39
N SER A 18 -9.52 8.09 15.24
CA SER A 18 -9.04 7.00 14.37
C SER A 18 -7.63 7.27 13.86
N PHE A 19 -7.32 8.53 13.53
CA PHE A 19 -5.98 8.96 13.13
C PHE A 19 -4.96 8.79 14.25
N LYS A 20 -5.29 9.21 15.47
CA LYS A 20 -4.44 9.03 16.64
C LYS A 20 -4.12 7.55 16.88
N ALA A 21 -5.12 6.67 16.78
CA ALA A 21 -4.92 5.23 16.92
C ALA A 21 -3.97 4.66 15.86
N LEU A 22 -4.04 5.14 14.61
CA LEU A 22 -3.09 4.80 13.55
C LEU A 22 -1.67 5.24 13.90
N ILE A 23 -1.48 6.50 14.33
CA ILE A 23 -0.14 7.02 14.70
C ILE A 23 0.47 6.21 15.85
N GLU A 24 -0.34 5.84 16.86
CA GLU A 24 0.10 4.99 17.97
C GLU A 24 0.52 3.60 17.46
N ALA A 25 -0.25 2.99 16.56
CA ALA A 25 0.08 1.69 15.97
C ALA A 25 1.38 1.73 15.16
N LEU A 26 1.61 2.80 14.37
CA LEU A 26 2.84 3.01 13.60
C LEU A 26 4.08 3.18 14.49
N GLY A 27 3.91 3.67 15.71
CA GLY A 27 5.02 3.93 16.64
C GLY A 27 5.85 2.72 17.03
N SER A 28 5.35 1.50 16.83
CA SER A 28 5.96 0.24 17.26
C SER A 28 6.36 -0.69 16.12
N VAL A 29 6.17 -0.31 14.85
CA VAL A 29 6.41 -1.18 13.69
C VAL A 29 7.61 -0.73 12.86
N ALA A 30 8.35 -1.70 12.33
CA ALA A 30 9.52 -1.44 11.49
C ALA A 30 9.19 -1.49 9.99
N VAL A 31 8.12 -2.20 9.60
CA VAL A 31 7.74 -2.42 8.19
C VAL A 31 6.24 -2.27 8.05
N ILE A 32 5.80 -1.62 6.99
CA ILE A 32 4.39 -1.47 6.60
C ILE A 32 4.19 -1.85 5.14
N GLY A 33 3.01 -2.39 4.81
CA GLY A 33 2.52 -2.45 3.44
C GLY A 33 1.84 -1.14 3.10
N LEU A 34 2.05 -0.60 1.90
CA LEU A 34 1.51 0.70 1.50
C LEU A 34 1.01 0.68 0.07
N ASP A 35 -0.09 1.37 -0.18
CA ASP A 35 -0.62 1.68 -1.50
C ASP A 35 -1.36 3.02 -1.46
N ALA A 36 -1.69 3.61 -2.61
CA ALA A 36 -2.43 4.87 -2.66
C ALA A 36 -3.30 4.99 -3.91
N GLU A 37 -4.54 5.40 -3.72
CA GLU A 37 -5.51 5.57 -4.80
C GLU A 37 -5.61 7.03 -5.26
N ARG A 38 -5.69 7.21 -6.57
CA ARG A 38 -5.77 8.49 -7.25
C ARG A 38 -7.08 8.63 -8.01
N ALA A 39 -7.55 9.85 -8.19
CA ALA A 39 -8.72 10.13 -9.04
C ALA A 39 -8.29 10.54 -10.47
N SER A 40 -7.33 9.82 -11.06
CA SER A 40 -6.81 10.09 -12.40
C SER A 40 -7.92 9.99 -13.46
N GLY A 41 -8.06 11.01 -14.29
CA GLY A 41 -9.15 11.12 -15.28
C GLY A 41 -10.42 11.80 -14.75
N PHE A 42 -10.59 11.96 -13.42
CA PHE A 42 -11.72 12.62 -12.78
C PHE A 42 -11.31 13.94 -12.13
N ARG A 43 -10.06 14.10 -11.73
CA ARG A 43 -9.50 15.30 -11.11
C ARG A 43 -8.16 15.68 -11.75
N TYR A 44 -7.84 16.98 -11.76
CA TYR A 44 -6.53 17.49 -12.20
C TYR A 44 -5.43 17.28 -11.16
N SER A 45 -5.79 17.20 -9.87
CA SER A 45 -4.86 16.88 -8.80
C SER A 45 -4.36 15.43 -8.92
N HIS A 46 -3.06 15.24 -8.73
CA HIS A 46 -2.42 13.92 -8.68
C HIS A 46 -2.27 13.39 -7.26
N ARG A 47 -2.79 14.11 -6.26
CA ARG A 47 -2.71 13.69 -4.85
C ARG A 47 -3.39 12.35 -4.60
N ALA A 48 -3.01 11.70 -3.52
CA ALA A 48 -3.74 10.54 -3.02
C ALA A 48 -5.14 10.96 -2.50
N TYR A 49 -6.14 10.16 -2.83
CA TYR A 49 -7.52 10.27 -2.35
C TYR A 49 -7.88 9.16 -1.36
N LEU A 50 -7.06 8.13 -1.25
CA LEU A 50 -7.06 7.13 -0.21
C LEU A 50 -5.63 6.63 -0.04
N ILE A 51 -5.19 6.40 1.20
CA ILE A 51 -3.88 5.81 1.51
C ILE A 51 -4.13 4.54 2.30
N GLN A 52 -3.65 3.42 1.80
CA GLN A 52 -3.79 2.13 2.44
C GLN A 52 -2.50 1.79 3.19
N ILE A 53 -2.62 1.45 4.48
CA ILE A 53 -1.49 1.08 5.33
C ILE A 53 -1.79 -0.26 6.01
N ALA A 54 -1.09 -1.31 5.60
CA ALA A 54 -1.15 -2.60 6.29
C ALA A 54 -0.07 -2.67 7.37
N ILE A 55 -0.46 -3.01 8.58
CA ILE A 55 0.42 -3.39 9.68
C ILE A 55 0.25 -4.88 9.91
N LYS A 56 1.33 -5.63 9.68
CA LYS A 56 1.32 -7.09 9.73
C LYS A 56 0.74 -7.60 11.05
N ASP A 57 -0.18 -8.56 10.98
CA ASP A 57 -0.84 -9.23 12.10
C ASP A 57 -1.63 -8.27 13.03
N VAL A 58 -1.91 -7.03 12.58
CA VAL A 58 -2.65 -6.01 13.36
C VAL A 58 -3.91 -5.58 12.63
N ALA A 59 -3.80 -4.75 11.59
CA ALA A 59 -4.93 -4.21 10.85
C ALA A 59 -4.48 -3.59 9.50
N ILE A 60 -5.46 -3.32 8.65
CA ILE A 60 -5.32 -2.47 7.47
C ILE A 60 -6.04 -1.15 7.76
N TYR A 61 -5.33 -0.05 7.60
CA TYR A 61 -5.86 1.29 7.79
C TYR A 61 -6.08 1.94 6.42
N LEU A 62 -7.28 2.45 6.21
CA LEU A 62 -7.66 3.19 5.00
C LEU A 62 -7.80 4.67 5.39
N VAL A 63 -6.75 5.44 5.15
CA VAL A 63 -6.70 6.86 5.51
C VAL A 63 -7.36 7.68 4.41
N ASP A 64 -8.44 8.38 4.76
CA ASP A 64 -9.13 9.30 3.87
C ASP A 64 -8.65 10.74 4.06
N PRO A 65 -7.87 11.30 3.11
CA PRO A 65 -7.41 12.68 3.18
C PRO A 65 -8.54 13.72 3.27
N GLU A 66 -9.75 13.41 2.77
CA GLU A 66 -10.91 14.33 2.80
C GLU A 66 -11.51 14.47 4.22
N GLY A 67 -11.17 13.58 5.15
CA GLY A 67 -11.60 13.66 6.55
C GLY A 67 -10.83 14.69 7.39
N PHE A 68 -9.77 15.30 6.84
CA PHE A 68 -8.89 16.18 7.61
C PHE A 68 -8.78 17.57 7.02
N GLU A 69 -8.76 18.58 7.90
CA GLU A 69 -8.50 19.97 7.51
C GLU A 69 -6.99 20.29 7.55
N GLY A 70 -6.55 21.10 6.58
CA GLY A 70 -5.16 21.54 6.47
C GLY A 70 -4.20 20.41 6.12
N ASP A 71 -2.90 20.61 6.41
CA ASP A 71 -1.82 19.71 6.03
C ASP A 71 -1.07 19.08 7.22
N GLN A 72 -1.49 19.37 8.46
CA GLN A 72 -0.78 18.90 9.65
C GLN A 72 -0.88 17.37 9.80
N TRP A 73 -2.04 16.79 9.51
CA TRP A 73 -2.24 15.34 9.54
C TRP A 73 -1.25 14.61 8.61
N ALA A 74 -1.02 15.14 7.41
CA ALA A 74 -0.09 14.54 6.44
C ALA A 74 1.37 14.61 6.92
N LYS A 75 1.76 15.71 7.60
CA LYS A 75 3.08 15.85 8.22
C LYS A 75 3.29 14.88 9.38
N ASP A 76 2.25 14.70 10.20
CA ASP A 76 2.29 13.77 11.33
C ASP A 76 2.35 12.32 10.84
N LEU A 77 1.53 11.97 9.84
CA LEU A 77 1.56 10.67 9.19
C LEU A 77 2.94 10.39 8.56
N GLY A 78 3.45 11.33 7.75
CA GLY A 78 4.77 11.20 7.12
C GLY A 78 5.89 11.03 8.14
N SER A 79 5.81 11.75 9.27
CA SER A 79 6.79 11.63 10.36
C SER A 79 6.73 10.29 11.08
N ALA A 80 5.55 9.72 11.25
CA ALA A 80 5.37 8.39 11.83
C ALA A 80 5.89 7.30 10.86
N MET A 81 5.56 7.39 9.58
CA MET A 81 5.96 6.45 8.55
C MET A 81 7.45 6.54 8.17
N ALA A 82 8.11 7.69 8.39
CA ALA A 82 9.53 7.87 8.07
C ALA A 82 10.47 6.92 8.84
N LYS A 83 9.99 6.30 9.91
CA LYS A 83 10.75 5.32 10.71
C LYS A 83 10.56 3.88 10.26
N THR A 84 9.72 3.65 9.25
CA THR A 84 9.37 2.33 8.76
C THR A 84 9.93 2.10 7.35
N THR A 85 10.16 0.83 7.01
CA THR A 85 10.37 0.41 5.62
C THR A 85 9.01 0.19 4.98
N TRP A 86 8.79 0.76 3.79
CA TRP A 86 7.54 0.61 3.06
C TRP A 86 7.66 -0.51 2.03
N ILE A 87 6.72 -1.42 2.04
CA ILE A 87 6.54 -2.40 0.96
C ILE A 87 5.41 -1.87 0.07
N LEU A 88 5.74 -1.57 -1.19
CA LEU A 88 4.78 -1.18 -2.22
C LEU A 88 4.84 -2.16 -3.40
N HIS A 89 3.87 -2.03 -4.29
CA HIS A 89 3.88 -2.67 -5.59
C HIS A 89 3.84 -1.61 -6.68
N ALA A 90 4.86 -1.57 -7.57
CA ALA A 90 4.99 -0.53 -8.59
C ALA A 90 5.04 0.90 -7.99
N ALA A 91 5.90 1.10 -6.99
CA ALA A 91 5.99 2.31 -6.16
C ALA A 91 6.08 3.62 -6.97
N THR A 92 6.61 3.59 -8.19
CA THR A 92 6.66 4.75 -9.10
C THR A 92 5.27 5.32 -9.43
N GLN A 93 4.20 4.56 -9.21
CA GLN A 93 2.83 5.02 -9.42
C GLN A 93 2.31 5.82 -8.21
N ASP A 94 2.70 5.47 -6.98
CA ASP A 94 2.15 6.02 -5.73
C ASP A 94 3.03 7.09 -5.11
N LEU A 95 4.34 6.98 -5.22
CA LEU A 95 5.27 7.97 -4.69
C LEU A 95 4.98 9.41 -5.12
N PRO A 96 4.61 9.71 -6.38
CA PRO A 96 4.27 11.08 -6.78
C PRO A 96 3.05 11.63 -6.03
N CYS A 97 1.99 10.85 -5.86
CA CYS A 97 0.77 11.32 -5.20
C CYS A 97 0.94 11.47 -3.67
N LEU A 98 1.74 10.63 -3.05
CA LEU A 98 2.14 10.76 -1.65
C LEU A 98 3.06 11.98 -1.45
N ALA A 99 3.96 12.23 -2.40
CA ALA A 99 4.87 13.38 -2.37
C ALA A 99 4.13 14.72 -2.45
N GLU A 100 2.97 14.81 -3.12
CA GLU A 100 2.12 16.01 -3.09
C GLU A 100 1.58 16.33 -1.69
N LEU A 101 1.40 15.29 -0.85
CA LEU A 101 1.04 15.42 0.57
C LEU A 101 2.26 15.64 1.48
N GLY A 102 3.48 15.69 0.92
CA GLY A 102 4.72 15.81 1.68
C GLY A 102 5.18 14.50 2.34
N ILE A 103 4.54 13.37 2.02
CA ILE A 103 4.84 12.04 2.57
C ILE A 103 5.85 11.34 1.65
N ARG A 104 7.00 10.95 2.21
CA ARG A 104 8.11 10.34 1.45
C ARG A 104 8.75 9.20 2.25
N PRO A 105 9.13 8.08 1.59
CA PRO A 105 9.85 7.00 2.25
C PRO A 105 11.29 7.41 2.59
N THR A 106 11.81 6.83 3.65
CA THR A 106 13.25 6.77 3.94
C THR A 106 13.85 5.42 3.55
N SER A 107 13.02 4.38 3.51
CA SER A 107 13.34 3.02 3.08
C SER A 107 12.15 2.42 2.36
N LEU A 108 12.39 1.77 1.24
CA LEU A 108 11.36 1.28 0.32
C LEU A 108 11.74 -0.10 -0.22
N ILE A 109 10.76 -0.96 -0.38
CA ILE A 109 10.81 -2.22 -1.10
C ILE A 109 9.72 -2.17 -2.17
N ASP A 110 10.10 -2.30 -3.45
CA ASP A 110 9.14 -2.40 -4.57
C ASP A 110 9.04 -3.85 -5.04
N THR A 111 7.89 -4.47 -4.80
CA THR A 111 7.65 -5.88 -5.16
C THR A 111 7.56 -6.09 -6.67
N GLU A 112 7.21 -5.07 -7.48
CA GLU A 112 7.27 -5.17 -8.95
C GLU A 112 8.72 -5.21 -9.43
N LEU A 113 9.58 -4.32 -8.94
CA LEU A 113 11.01 -4.32 -9.29
C LEU A 113 11.70 -5.59 -8.83
N ALA A 114 11.38 -6.05 -7.62
CA ALA A 114 11.88 -7.33 -7.09
C ALA A 114 11.48 -8.52 -7.98
N ALA A 115 10.23 -8.57 -8.44
CA ALA A 115 9.73 -9.61 -9.35
C ALA A 115 10.44 -9.58 -10.71
N ARG A 116 10.68 -8.39 -11.26
CA ARG A 116 11.45 -8.20 -12.50
C ARG A 116 12.89 -8.67 -12.35
N LEU A 117 13.54 -8.34 -11.23
CA LEU A 117 14.91 -8.77 -10.92
C LEU A 117 14.99 -10.30 -10.71
N ALA A 118 13.95 -10.91 -10.13
CA ALA A 118 13.81 -12.35 -10.01
C ALA A 118 13.61 -13.06 -11.35
N GLY A 119 13.29 -12.32 -12.43
CA GLY A 119 13.09 -12.85 -13.77
C GLY A 119 11.68 -13.39 -14.03
N LEU A 120 10.67 -12.92 -13.27
CA LEU A 120 9.29 -13.31 -13.49
C LEU A 120 8.75 -12.63 -14.75
N GLU A 121 7.99 -13.38 -15.57
CA GLU A 121 7.43 -12.87 -16.83
C GLU A 121 6.20 -11.96 -16.60
N ARG A 122 5.45 -12.20 -15.53
CA ARG A 122 4.24 -11.47 -15.15
C ARG A 122 4.45 -10.88 -13.77
N PHE A 123 4.46 -9.56 -13.68
CA PHE A 123 4.86 -8.82 -12.48
C PHE A 123 3.78 -7.87 -11.93
N GLY A 124 2.57 -7.83 -12.50
CA GLY A 124 1.44 -7.12 -11.88
C GLY A 124 0.94 -7.83 -10.61
N LEU A 125 0.48 -7.05 -9.61
CA LEU A 125 0.13 -7.52 -8.26
C LEU A 125 -0.73 -8.79 -8.26
N ALA A 126 -1.86 -8.77 -8.99
CA ALA A 126 -2.75 -9.93 -9.07
C ALA A 126 -2.08 -11.16 -9.68
N SER A 127 -1.19 -10.97 -10.68
CA SER A 127 -0.46 -12.06 -11.29
C SER A 127 0.60 -12.65 -10.36
N LEU A 128 1.28 -11.81 -9.59
CA LEU A 128 2.26 -12.26 -8.61
C LEU A 128 1.58 -12.99 -7.44
N ALA A 129 0.45 -12.47 -6.96
CA ALA A 129 -0.34 -13.14 -5.93
C ALA A 129 -0.80 -14.54 -6.40
N GLU A 130 -1.24 -14.64 -7.67
CA GLU A 130 -1.63 -15.93 -8.26
C GLU A 130 -0.45 -16.90 -8.34
N VAL A 131 0.71 -16.46 -8.84
CA VAL A 131 1.86 -17.32 -9.13
C VAL A 131 2.65 -17.68 -7.86
N LEU A 132 2.87 -16.72 -6.97
CA LEU A 132 3.74 -16.90 -5.81
C LEU A 132 2.97 -17.31 -4.55
N LEU A 133 1.71 -16.88 -4.41
CA LEU A 133 0.91 -17.12 -3.21
C LEU A 133 -0.28 -18.05 -3.45
N GLU A 134 -0.53 -18.47 -4.70
CA GLU A 134 -1.72 -19.23 -5.10
C GLU A 134 -3.04 -18.52 -4.74
N MET A 135 -3.01 -17.16 -4.73
CA MET A 135 -4.14 -16.30 -4.39
C MET A 135 -4.66 -15.57 -5.63
N GLU A 136 -5.97 -15.66 -5.87
CA GLU A 136 -6.67 -14.90 -6.89
C GLU A 136 -7.29 -13.66 -6.25
N LEU A 137 -6.76 -12.47 -6.61
CA LEU A 137 -7.28 -11.17 -6.13
C LEU A 137 -8.43 -10.69 -7.01
N ALA A 138 -9.41 -10.01 -6.42
CA ALA A 138 -10.45 -9.31 -7.15
C ALA A 138 -9.84 -8.20 -8.04
N LYS A 139 -10.33 -8.09 -9.30
CA LYS A 139 -9.77 -7.16 -10.32
C LYS A 139 -10.63 -5.90 -10.52
N GLU A 140 -11.46 -5.55 -9.59
CA GLU A 140 -12.42 -4.45 -9.72
C GLU A 140 -11.83 -3.14 -9.18
N HIS A 141 -12.25 -1.99 -9.75
CA HIS A 141 -12.00 -0.62 -9.26
C HIS A 141 -10.66 0.05 -9.55
N SER A 142 -9.69 -0.55 -10.23
CA SER A 142 -8.40 0.11 -10.57
C SER A 142 -8.54 1.43 -11.36
N ALA A 143 -9.68 1.70 -12.01
CA ALA A 143 -9.97 2.91 -12.76
C ALA A 143 -11.21 3.67 -12.20
N ALA A 144 -11.54 3.47 -10.94
CA ALA A 144 -12.69 4.12 -10.30
C ALA A 144 -12.42 5.59 -9.94
N ASP A 145 -13.50 6.35 -9.73
CA ASP A 145 -13.40 7.73 -9.21
C ASP A 145 -13.20 7.72 -7.68
N TRP A 146 -11.95 7.72 -7.25
CA TRP A 146 -11.59 7.73 -5.83
C TRP A 146 -11.85 9.08 -5.13
N SER A 147 -12.27 10.12 -5.88
CA SER A 147 -12.64 11.41 -5.30
C SER A 147 -14.10 11.50 -4.83
N GLN A 148 -14.91 10.48 -5.11
CA GLN A 148 -16.30 10.44 -4.62
C GLN A 148 -16.37 10.18 -3.11
N ARG A 149 -17.42 10.71 -2.45
CA ARG A 149 -17.70 10.40 -1.05
C ARG A 149 -19.21 10.21 -0.84
N PRO A 150 -19.64 9.26 0.03
CA PRO A 150 -18.79 8.25 0.66
C PRO A 150 -18.22 7.25 -0.35
N LEU A 151 -17.07 6.64 -0.03
CA LEU A 151 -16.54 5.55 -0.84
C LEU A 151 -17.42 4.29 -0.67
N PRO A 152 -17.80 3.61 -1.77
CA PRO A 152 -18.51 2.34 -1.70
C PRO A 152 -17.71 1.25 -0.97
N GLU A 153 -18.38 0.37 -0.25
CA GLU A 153 -17.75 -0.74 0.47
C GLU A 153 -16.89 -1.63 -0.46
N SER A 154 -17.33 -1.86 -1.69
CA SER A 154 -16.57 -2.63 -2.68
C SER A 154 -15.22 -1.98 -3.04
N MET A 155 -15.16 -0.64 -3.07
CA MET A 155 -13.91 0.08 -3.29
C MET A 155 -12.99 0.00 -2.07
N LEU A 156 -13.53 0.13 -0.86
CA LEU A 156 -12.75 -0.02 0.37
C LEU A 156 -12.18 -1.43 0.50
N ASN A 157 -12.99 -2.44 0.15
CA ASN A 157 -12.56 -3.83 0.13
C ASN A 157 -11.43 -4.06 -0.89
N TYR A 158 -11.57 -3.52 -2.09
CA TYR A 158 -10.54 -3.60 -3.13
C TYR A 158 -9.23 -2.97 -2.64
N ALA A 159 -9.26 -1.74 -2.17
CA ALA A 159 -8.09 -1.02 -1.66
C ALA A 159 -7.39 -1.76 -0.50
N ALA A 160 -8.15 -2.39 0.38
CA ALA A 160 -7.59 -3.18 1.47
C ALA A 160 -6.90 -4.46 0.98
N LEU A 161 -7.44 -5.10 -0.07
CA LEU A 161 -6.84 -6.32 -0.65
C LEU A 161 -5.48 -6.06 -1.30
N ASP A 162 -5.27 -4.88 -1.90
CA ASP A 162 -4.01 -4.54 -2.57
C ASP A 162 -2.83 -4.49 -1.59
N VAL A 163 -3.05 -4.11 -0.33
CA VAL A 163 -2.00 -4.10 0.70
C VAL A 163 -1.96 -5.37 1.56
N ASP A 164 -3.05 -6.14 1.60
CA ASP A 164 -3.16 -7.34 2.44
C ASP A 164 -2.15 -8.44 2.07
N VAL A 165 -1.75 -8.51 0.81
CA VAL A 165 -0.85 -9.54 0.28
C VAL A 165 0.62 -9.13 0.23
N LEU A 166 0.97 -7.85 0.50
CA LEU A 166 2.31 -7.32 0.26
C LEU A 166 3.39 -7.97 1.11
N PHE A 167 3.09 -8.32 2.35
CA PHE A 167 4.08 -8.96 3.24
C PHE A 167 4.45 -10.37 2.79
N GLU A 168 3.45 -11.18 2.42
CA GLU A 168 3.69 -12.54 1.92
C GLU A 168 4.34 -12.50 0.55
N LEU A 169 3.93 -11.55 -0.29
CA LEU A 169 4.50 -11.36 -1.62
C LEU A 169 5.99 -11.01 -1.52
N TRP A 170 6.35 -10.07 -0.64
CA TRP A 170 7.75 -9.75 -0.38
C TRP A 170 8.50 -10.97 0.15
N GLY A 171 7.96 -11.71 1.12
CA GLY A 171 8.60 -12.90 1.67
C GLY A 171 8.92 -13.96 0.61
N ALA A 172 8.01 -14.20 -0.34
CA ALA A 172 8.23 -15.13 -1.45
C ALA A 172 9.29 -14.62 -2.44
N LEU A 173 9.29 -13.32 -2.74
CA LEU A 173 10.29 -12.69 -3.62
C LEU A 173 11.67 -12.63 -2.97
N GLU A 174 11.75 -12.29 -1.68
CA GLU A 174 12.98 -12.27 -0.90
C GLU A 174 13.66 -13.64 -0.89
N GLN A 175 12.87 -14.71 -0.68
CA GLN A 175 13.38 -16.09 -0.77
C GLN A 175 13.92 -16.37 -2.17
N THR A 176 13.15 -16.08 -3.23
CA THR A 176 13.57 -16.32 -4.62
C THR A 176 14.85 -15.57 -4.97
N LEU A 177 14.94 -14.30 -4.58
CA LEU A 177 16.12 -13.46 -4.84
C LEU A 177 17.33 -13.93 -4.04
N SER A 178 17.13 -14.41 -2.81
CA SER A 178 18.19 -15.00 -1.98
C SER A 178 18.77 -16.27 -2.61
N GLU A 179 17.90 -17.17 -3.09
CA GLU A 179 18.29 -18.41 -3.79
C GLU A 179 19.06 -18.11 -5.10
N GLN A 180 18.74 -17.00 -5.76
CA GLN A 180 19.44 -16.54 -6.98
C GLN A 180 20.70 -15.71 -6.67
N GLY A 181 21.01 -15.39 -5.42
CA GLY A 181 22.12 -14.52 -5.03
C GLY A 181 21.95 -13.05 -5.47
N LYS A 182 20.70 -12.59 -5.60
CA LYS A 182 20.34 -11.24 -6.08
C LYS A 182 19.72 -10.34 -5.01
N LEU A 183 19.53 -10.83 -3.79
CA LEU A 183 18.84 -10.08 -2.74
C LEU A 183 19.52 -8.73 -2.46
N ASP A 184 20.86 -8.70 -2.38
CA ASP A 184 21.61 -7.47 -2.14
C ASP A 184 21.37 -6.41 -3.23
N TRP A 185 21.12 -6.82 -4.47
CA TRP A 185 20.79 -5.89 -5.55
C TRP A 185 19.38 -5.32 -5.39
N ALA A 186 18.42 -6.15 -5.00
CA ALA A 186 17.06 -5.69 -4.74
C ALA A 186 16.95 -4.70 -3.58
N MET A 187 17.90 -4.74 -2.63
CA MET A 187 17.94 -3.82 -1.47
C MET A 187 18.69 -2.51 -1.76
N GLN A 188 19.25 -2.35 -2.97
CA GLN A 188 19.97 -1.14 -3.41
C GLN A 188 19.12 -0.24 -4.32
N GLU A 189 18.04 -0.76 -4.91
CA GLU A 189 17.11 -0.03 -5.78
C GLU A 189 16.09 0.78 -4.95
#